data_26086849550bda4e51f068b90996331c
#
_entry.id   26086849550bda4e51f068b90996331c
#
_cell.length_a   1.000
_cell.length_b   1.000
_cell.length_c   1.000
_cell.angle_alpha   90.00
_cell.angle_beta   90.00
_cell.angle_gamma   90.00
#
_symmetry.space_group_name_H-M   'P 1'
#
loop_
_entity.id
_entity.type
_entity.pdbx_description
1 polymer ?
#
loop_
_entity_poly.entity_id
_entity_poly.type
_entity_poly.pdbx_seq_one_letter_code
_entity_poly.pdbx_strand_id
1 'polypeptide(L)'
;RMRSLLTAAGYGEVTDVAQADAVLINTCSFLASATSESIECTLGLADEIAQGVRGCPIVMCGCVPSRYGSDLPETLPEVRAFVRTDEEDGIVAVVDGVLGVTRAEPAFIPRVKRTVEGSVAYLKISDGCNRFCSFCAIPYIRGRYRSREASSILAEAAELLEGGVRELVLIGQDTGIWGNDFDAETPGPRTLAELLRVVAEVARPFGAWVRVLYLQPEGMTDELIATLRDVPEVLPY
;
A
#
# COMPACT_ATOMS: atom_id res chain seq x y z
N ARG A 1 -6.64 -0.50 -0.08
CA ARG A 1 -6.90 0.92 -0.32
C ARG A 1 -7.64 1.13 -1.65
N MET A 2 -7.10 0.71 -2.81
CA MET A 2 -7.78 0.86 -4.11
C MET A 2 -9.20 0.29 -4.10
N ARG A 3 -9.41 -0.94 -3.59
CA ARG A 3 -10.74 -1.55 -3.42
C ARG A 3 -11.71 -0.63 -2.67
N SER A 4 -11.28 -0.09 -1.52
CA SER A 4 -12.13 0.81 -0.72
C SER A 4 -12.46 2.12 -1.44
N LEU A 5 -11.52 2.69 -2.21
CA LEU A 5 -11.74 3.89 -3.02
C LEU A 5 -12.78 3.63 -4.12
N LEU A 6 -12.65 2.51 -4.83
CA LEU A 6 -13.58 2.13 -5.89
C LEU A 6 -14.99 1.84 -5.34
N THR A 7 -15.09 1.10 -4.22
CA THR A 7 -16.39 0.85 -3.57
C THR A 7 -17.05 2.15 -3.13
N ALA A 8 -16.31 3.08 -2.54
CA ALA A 8 -16.84 4.39 -2.14
C ALA A 8 -17.28 5.26 -3.35
N ALA A 9 -16.66 5.04 -4.51
CA ALA A 9 -17.03 5.65 -5.77
C ALA A 9 -18.24 4.99 -6.45
N GLY A 10 -18.81 3.92 -5.87
CA GLY A 10 -19.99 3.20 -6.38
C GLY A 10 -19.68 2.02 -7.31
N TYR A 11 -18.41 1.61 -7.41
CA TYR A 11 -18.03 0.40 -8.13
C TYR A 11 -18.29 -0.86 -7.27
N GLY A 12 -18.87 -1.89 -7.88
CA GLY A 12 -19.02 -3.21 -7.27
C GLY A 12 -17.83 -4.12 -7.60
N GLU A 13 -17.52 -5.06 -6.72
CA GLU A 13 -16.53 -6.10 -6.97
C GLU A 13 -17.24 -7.38 -7.45
N VAL A 14 -16.72 -8.00 -8.49
CA VAL A 14 -17.17 -9.28 -9.03
C VAL A 14 -16.01 -10.26 -9.08
N THR A 15 -16.29 -11.55 -8.96
CA THR A 15 -15.29 -12.62 -8.98
C THR A 15 -15.13 -13.27 -10.36
N ASP A 16 -16.11 -13.06 -11.24
CA ASP A 16 -16.14 -13.63 -12.59
C ASP A 16 -15.78 -12.54 -13.61
N VAL A 17 -14.71 -12.75 -14.36
CA VAL A 17 -14.23 -11.82 -15.41
C VAL A 17 -15.33 -11.57 -16.46
N ALA A 18 -16.16 -12.55 -16.76
CA ALA A 18 -17.26 -12.41 -17.69
C ALA A 18 -18.31 -11.37 -17.27
N GLN A 19 -18.40 -11.06 -15.99
CA GLN A 19 -19.31 -10.07 -15.41
C GLN A 19 -18.64 -8.71 -15.15
N ALA A 20 -17.31 -8.63 -15.31
CA ALA A 20 -16.55 -7.43 -15.01
C ALA A 20 -16.68 -6.39 -16.14
N ASP A 21 -16.78 -5.12 -15.78
CA ASP A 21 -16.67 -4.00 -16.71
C ASP A 21 -15.20 -3.55 -16.88
N ALA A 22 -14.34 -3.79 -15.88
CA ALA A 22 -12.89 -3.61 -15.94
C ALA A 22 -12.19 -4.62 -15.03
N VAL A 23 -10.97 -5.05 -15.39
CA VAL A 23 -10.11 -5.90 -14.56
C VAL A 23 -8.93 -5.07 -14.05
N LEU A 24 -8.70 -5.11 -12.74
CA LEU A 24 -7.55 -4.48 -12.11
C LEU A 24 -6.56 -5.56 -11.63
N ILE A 25 -5.32 -5.49 -12.12
CA ILE A 25 -4.24 -6.40 -11.73
C ILE A 25 -3.25 -5.63 -10.87
N ASN A 26 -3.18 -5.97 -9.58
CA ASN A 26 -2.19 -5.39 -8.68
C ASN A 26 -0.92 -6.26 -8.70
N THR A 27 0.18 -5.69 -9.18
CA THR A 27 1.39 -6.41 -9.54
C THR A 27 2.51 -6.26 -8.52
N CYS A 28 3.36 -7.28 -8.43
CA CYS A 28 4.64 -7.26 -7.73
C CYS A 28 5.80 -7.32 -8.74
N SER A 29 6.91 -6.61 -8.45
CA SER A 29 8.11 -6.60 -9.29
C SER A 29 9.41 -6.51 -8.47
N PHE A 30 9.38 -6.97 -7.22
CA PHE A 30 10.60 -7.05 -6.41
C PHE A 30 11.52 -8.19 -6.85
N LEU A 31 10.94 -9.30 -7.27
CA LEU A 31 11.63 -10.48 -7.80
C LEU A 31 11.29 -10.64 -9.28
N ALA A 32 12.22 -11.21 -10.04
CA ALA A 32 12.00 -11.53 -11.46
C ALA A 32 10.82 -12.49 -11.64
N SER A 33 10.70 -13.52 -10.78
CA SER A 33 9.58 -14.46 -10.78
C SER A 33 8.23 -13.79 -10.57
N ALA A 34 8.14 -12.84 -9.64
CA ALA A 34 6.90 -12.09 -9.41
C ALA A 34 6.54 -11.16 -10.59
N THR A 35 7.55 -10.63 -11.29
CA THR A 35 7.33 -9.88 -12.52
C THR A 35 6.78 -10.79 -13.62
N SER A 36 7.40 -11.97 -13.83
CA SER A 36 6.93 -12.95 -14.82
C SER A 36 5.50 -13.39 -14.53
N GLU A 37 5.19 -13.76 -13.29
CA GLU A 37 3.84 -14.13 -12.86
C GLU A 37 2.82 -13.02 -13.14
N SER A 38 3.16 -11.75 -12.84
CA SER A 38 2.30 -10.60 -13.10
C SER A 38 2.02 -10.43 -14.60
N ILE A 39 3.02 -10.60 -15.45
CA ILE A 39 2.90 -10.52 -16.91
C ILE A 39 2.09 -11.71 -17.45
N GLU A 40 2.40 -12.93 -17.04
CA GLU A 40 1.70 -14.15 -17.46
C GLU A 40 0.21 -14.10 -17.08
N CYS A 41 -0.11 -13.64 -15.86
CA CYS A 41 -1.49 -13.43 -15.43
C CYS A 41 -2.21 -12.40 -16.32
N THR A 42 -1.52 -11.31 -16.68
CA THR A 42 -2.08 -10.26 -17.54
C THR A 42 -2.37 -10.79 -18.95
N LEU A 43 -1.43 -11.51 -19.55
CA LEU A 43 -1.59 -12.09 -20.88
C LEU A 43 -2.66 -13.18 -20.90
N GLY A 44 -2.72 -14.05 -19.87
CA GLY A 44 -3.77 -15.05 -19.73
C GLY A 44 -5.18 -14.44 -19.66
N LEU A 45 -5.36 -13.36 -18.90
CA LEU A 45 -6.63 -12.62 -18.85
C LEU A 45 -6.96 -11.94 -20.19
N ALA A 46 -5.96 -11.38 -20.88
CA ALA A 46 -6.16 -10.79 -22.21
C ALA A 46 -6.63 -11.83 -23.23
N ASP A 47 -6.05 -13.03 -23.19
CA ASP A 47 -6.48 -14.15 -24.04
C ASP A 47 -7.92 -14.61 -23.74
N GLU A 48 -8.31 -14.71 -22.47
CA GLU A 48 -9.70 -15.03 -22.08
C GLU A 48 -10.68 -13.97 -22.60
N ILE A 49 -10.34 -12.69 -22.46
CA ILE A 49 -11.14 -11.56 -22.95
C ILE A 49 -11.26 -11.64 -24.48
N ALA A 50 -10.19 -11.94 -25.20
CA ALA A 50 -10.20 -12.06 -26.66
C ALA A 50 -11.01 -13.25 -27.18
N GLN A 51 -11.14 -14.34 -26.41
CA GLN A 51 -11.86 -15.56 -26.78
C GLN A 51 -13.39 -15.50 -26.55
N GLY A 52 -13.94 -14.36 -26.19
CA GLY A 52 -15.39 -14.19 -26.15
C GLY A 52 -15.99 -13.81 -24.82
N VAL A 53 -15.17 -13.52 -23.85
CA VAL A 53 -15.58 -12.72 -22.69
C VAL A 53 -15.77 -11.29 -23.19
N ARG A 54 -16.84 -10.62 -22.76
CA ARG A 54 -17.14 -9.20 -23.06
C ARG A 54 -15.83 -8.38 -23.01
N GLY A 55 -15.57 -7.58 -24.03
CA GLY A 55 -14.36 -6.74 -24.12
C GLY A 55 -14.18 -5.88 -22.88
N CYS A 56 -13.37 -6.37 -21.95
CA CYS A 56 -13.16 -5.81 -20.63
C CYS A 56 -11.75 -5.21 -20.59
N PRO A 57 -11.59 -3.89 -20.34
CA PRO A 57 -10.28 -3.28 -20.29
C PRO A 57 -9.51 -3.74 -19.05
N ILE A 58 -8.20 -3.98 -19.24
CA ILE A 58 -7.26 -4.32 -18.16
C ILE A 58 -6.56 -3.05 -17.68
N VAL A 59 -6.52 -2.86 -16.37
CA VAL A 59 -5.75 -1.81 -15.67
C VAL A 59 -4.68 -2.49 -14.83
N MET A 60 -3.41 -2.25 -15.14
CA MET A 60 -2.29 -2.80 -14.39
C MET A 60 -1.82 -1.78 -13.33
N CYS A 61 -1.79 -2.20 -12.06
CA CYS A 61 -1.42 -1.36 -10.94
C CYS A 61 -0.15 -1.89 -10.23
N GLY A 62 0.54 -1.04 -9.50
CA GLY A 62 1.54 -1.45 -8.54
C GLY A 62 2.98 -1.41 -9.04
N CYS A 63 3.76 -2.46 -8.69
CA CYS A 63 5.21 -2.43 -8.84
C CYS A 63 5.70 -2.57 -10.29
N VAL A 64 5.01 -3.30 -11.15
CA VAL A 64 5.39 -3.41 -12.58
C VAL A 64 5.31 -2.05 -13.27
N PRO A 65 4.20 -1.29 -13.20
CA PRO A 65 4.14 0.07 -13.73
C PRO A 65 5.19 1.01 -13.13
N SER A 66 5.47 0.91 -11.83
CA SER A 66 6.49 1.75 -11.19
C SER A 66 7.91 1.45 -11.67
N ARG A 67 8.20 0.18 -11.99
CA ARG A 67 9.55 -0.27 -12.38
C ARG A 67 9.86 -0.02 -13.84
N TYR A 68 8.92 -0.27 -14.73
CA TYR A 68 9.14 -0.27 -16.17
C TYR A 68 8.57 0.95 -16.90
N GLY A 69 7.66 1.69 -16.24
CA GLY A 69 7.21 3.03 -16.64
C GLY A 69 6.77 3.14 -18.10
N SER A 70 7.48 3.96 -18.86
CA SER A 70 7.15 4.33 -20.25
C SER A 70 7.24 3.20 -21.27
N ASP A 71 7.93 2.10 -20.97
CA ASP A 71 8.15 1.02 -21.93
C ASP A 71 6.94 0.05 -22.00
N LEU A 72 6.09 0.07 -20.97
CA LEU A 72 4.96 -0.85 -20.85
C LEU A 72 3.88 -0.68 -21.92
N PRO A 73 3.44 0.51 -22.32
CA PRO A 73 2.40 0.67 -23.33
C PRO A 73 2.75 0.04 -24.68
N GLU A 74 4.04 0.00 -25.04
CA GLU A 74 4.52 -0.62 -26.27
C GLU A 74 4.68 -2.14 -26.13
N THR A 75 5.05 -2.61 -24.91
CA THR A 75 5.35 -4.02 -24.66
C THR A 75 4.16 -4.84 -24.18
N LEU A 76 3.13 -4.19 -23.62
CA LEU A 76 1.88 -4.80 -23.14
C LEU A 76 0.67 -4.00 -23.67
N PRO A 77 0.41 -4.04 -24.99
CA PRO A 77 -0.68 -3.27 -25.61
C PRO A 77 -2.07 -3.76 -25.19
N GLU A 78 -2.19 -4.94 -24.57
CA GLU A 78 -3.42 -5.49 -23.99
C GLU A 78 -3.90 -4.69 -22.77
N VAL A 79 -2.99 -3.97 -22.11
CA VAL A 79 -3.29 -3.19 -20.92
C VAL A 79 -3.72 -1.77 -21.31
N ARG A 80 -4.91 -1.39 -20.88
CA ARG A 80 -5.51 -0.09 -21.23
C ARG A 80 -4.97 1.08 -20.43
N ALA A 81 -4.57 0.84 -19.18
CA ALA A 81 -4.01 1.86 -18.30
C ALA A 81 -3.03 1.26 -17.30
N PHE A 82 -2.01 2.05 -16.93
CA PHE A 82 -0.99 1.69 -15.97
C PHE A 82 -1.03 2.68 -14.79
N VAL A 83 -1.02 2.14 -13.56
CA VAL A 83 -1.10 2.92 -12.32
C VAL A 83 0.10 2.58 -11.45
N ARG A 84 0.96 3.54 -11.22
CA ARG A 84 2.16 3.38 -10.38
C ARG A 84 1.77 3.32 -8.90
N THR A 85 2.69 2.85 -8.06
CA THR A 85 2.46 2.72 -6.60
C THR A 85 2.23 4.06 -5.90
N ASP A 86 2.72 5.16 -6.45
CA ASP A 86 2.51 6.52 -5.95
C ASP A 86 1.26 7.20 -6.52
N GLU A 87 0.58 6.57 -7.48
CA GLU A 87 -0.62 7.06 -8.16
C GLU A 87 -1.90 6.30 -7.76
N GLU A 88 -1.79 5.29 -6.89
CA GLU A 88 -2.92 4.41 -6.50
C GLU A 88 -4.12 5.16 -5.91
N ASP A 89 -3.91 6.36 -5.33
CA ASP A 89 -4.99 7.20 -4.82
C ASP A 89 -5.87 7.79 -5.93
N GLY A 90 -5.36 7.86 -7.16
CA GLY A 90 -6.06 8.28 -8.38
C GLY A 90 -6.84 7.17 -9.08
N ILE A 91 -6.90 5.95 -8.52
CA ILE A 91 -7.47 4.77 -9.19
C ILE A 91 -8.90 4.98 -9.71
N VAL A 92 -9.73 5.76 -9.00
CA VAL A 92 -11.11 6.03 -9.41
C VAL A 92 -11.14 6.81 -10.73
N ALA A 93 -10.32 7.85 -10.85
CA ALA A 93 -10.25 8.64 -12.09
C ALA A 93 -9.73 7.81 -13.27
N VAL A 94 -8.79 6.90 -13.02
CA VAL A 94 -8.28 5.98 -14.06
C VAL A 94 -9.37 5.04 -14.53
N VAL A 95 -10.11 4.41 -13.61
CA VAL A 95 -11.21 3.48 -13.96
C VAL A 95 -12.35 4.23 -14.65
N ASP A 96 -12.72 5.42 -14.17
CA ASP A 96 -13.71 6.28 -14.84
C ASP A 96 -13.29 6.56 -16.30
N GLY A 97 -12.02 6.95 -16.50
CA GLY A 97 -11.49 7.24 -17.84
C GLY A 97 -11.49 6.03 -18.78
N VAL A 98 -11.14 4.86 -18.24
CA VAL A 98 -11.12 3.60 -19.01
C VAL A 98 -12.53 3.14 -19.39
N LEU A 99 -13.51 3.36 -18.50
CA LEU A 99 -14.92 2.98 -18.73
C LEU A 99 -15.74 4.09 -19.40
N GLY A 100 -15.17 5.28 -19.64
CA GLY A 100 -15.88 6.42 -20.22
C GLY A 100 -16.95 7.00 -19.27
N VAL A 101 -16.77 6.83 -17.96
CA VAL A 101 -17.68 7.38 -16.94
C VAL A 101 -17.34 8.85 -16.71
N THR A 102 -18.35 9.72 -16.85
CA THR A 102 -18.23 11.14 -16.52
C THR A 102 -18.93 11.42 -15.20
N ARG A 103 -18.20 11.92 -14.20
CA ARG A 103 -18.77 12.36 -12.92
C ARG A 103 -19.01 13.88 -12.94
N ALA A 104 -20.11 14.30 -12.35
CA ALA A 104 -20.43 15.73 -12.22
C ALA A 104 -19.44 16.48 -11.34
N GLU A 105 -18.86 15.78 -10.35
CA GLU A 105 -17.75 16.27 -9.54
C GLU A 105 -16.65 15.21 -9.50
N PRO A 106 -15.35 15.62 -9.43
CA PRO A 106 -14.28 14.65 -9.25
C PRO A 106 -14.53 13.87 -7.98
N ALA A 107 -14.36 12.55 -8.03
CA ALA A 107 -14.49 11.68 -6.88
C ALA A 107 -13.33 11.97 -5.89
N PHE A 108 -13.40 13.11 -5.21
CA PHE A 108 -12.53 13.38 -4.08
C PHE A 108 -13.10 12.62 -2.89
N ILE A 109 -12.48 11.50 -2.58
CA ILE A 109 -12.83 10.69 -1.41
C ILE A 109 -11.73 10.90 -0.36
N PRO A 110 -11.86 11.92 0.50
CA PRO A 110 -10.77 12.38 1.37
C PRO A 110 -10.36 11.37 2.43
N ARG A 111 -11.25 10.47 2.82
CA ARG A 111 -11.01 9.40 3.78
C ARG A 111 -11.92 8.21 3.50
N VAL A 112 -11.35 7.20 2.90
CA VAL A 112 -12.05 5.93 2.76
C VAL A 112 -11.64 5.02 3.89
N LYS A 113 -12.62 4.62 4.69
CA LYS A 113 -12.43 3.61 5.74
C LYS A 113 -11.93 2.31 5.09
N ARG A 114 -10.78 1.81 5.54
CA ARG A 114 -10.26 0.54 5.04
C ARG A 114 -11.18 -0.61 5.46
N THR A 115 -11.54 -1.42 4.50
CA THR A 115 -12.14 -2.72 4.79
C THR A 115 -11.03 -3.66 5.24
N VAL A 116 -11.15 -4.21 6.44
CA VAL A 116 -10.21 -5.19 7.00
C VAL A 116 -10.98 -6.47 7.25
N GLU A 117 -10.48 -7.56 6.71
CA GLU A 117 -10.98 -8.90 7.00
C GLU A 117 -10.13 -9.49 8.13
N GLY A 118 -10.78 -9.88 9.23
CA GLY A 118 -10.09 -10.45 10.40
C GLY A 118 -9.62 -9.42 11.43
N SER A 119 -8.76 -9.86 12.33
CA SER A 119 -8.31 -9.10 13.50
C SER A 119 -6.93 -8.46 13.37
N VAL A 120 -6.25 -8.65 12.23
CA VAL A 120 -4.89 -8.14 11.96
C VAL A 120 -4.93 -7.13 10.81
N ALA A 121 -4.27 -5.99 10.97
CA ALA A 121 -4.15 -4.99 9.91
C ALA A 121 -2.71 -4.51 9.74
N TYR A 122 -2.27 -4.40 8.48
CA TYR A 122 -1.01 -3.76 8.15
C TYR A 122 -1.18 -2.25 8.13
N LEU A 123 -0.31 -1.54 8.83
CA LEU A 123 -0.27 -0.09 8.92
C LEU A 123 1.05 0.42 8.32
N LYS A 124 0.99 0.94 7.11
CA LYS A 124 2.18 1.47 6.43
C LYS A 124 2.62 2.77 7.10
N ILE A 125 3.86 2.81 7.62
CA ILE A 125 4.43 3.97 8.31
C ILE A 125 5.44 4.75 7.47
N SER A 126 5.98 4.13 6.43
CA SER A 126 6.91 4.75 5.49
C SER A 126 6.83 4.10 4.11
N ASP A 127 7.41 4.74 3.10
CA ASP A 127 7.54 4.20 1.76
C ASP A 127 8.91 4.52 1.16
N GLY A 128 9.41 3.66 0.26
CA GLY A 128 10.72 3.80 -0.35
C GLY A 128 11.89 3.38 0.53
N CYS A 129 13.10 3.43 -0.03
CA CYS A 129 14.33 3.05 0.68
C CYS A 129 15.54 3.77 0.07
N ASN A 130 16.46 4.23 0.93
CA ASN A 130 17.68 4.93 0.52
C ASN A 130 18.94 4.06 0.56
N ARG A 131 18.83 2.75 0.81
CA ARG A 131 19.99 1.86 0.97
C ARG A 131 20.70 1.50 -0.32
N PHE A 132 19.97 1.46 -1.44
CA PHE A 132 20.52 1.11 -2.77
C PHE A 132 21.40 -0.15 -2.77
N CYS A 133 20.98 -1.19 -2.04
CA CYS A 133 21.68 -2.48 -2.05
C CYS A 133 21.79 -3.01 -3.49
N SER A 134 22.94 -3.56 -3.86
CA SER A 134 23.29 -3.96 -5.24
C SER A 134 22.31 -4.94 -5.92
N PHE A 135 21.55 -5.69 -5.13
CA PHE A 135 20.57 -6.68 -5.58
C PHE A 135 19.12 -6.20 -5.50
N CYS A 136 18.86 -4.99 -4.96
CA CYS A 136 17.52 -4.58 -4.56
C CYS A 136 16.92 -3.56 -5.52
N ALA A 137 15.73 -3.85 -6.04
CA ALA A 137 14.99 -2.98 -6.94
C ALA A 137 14.09 -1.95 -6.22
N ILE A 138 13.94 -2.03 -4.89
CA ILE A 138 13.01 -1.18 -4.12
C ILE A 138 13.19 0.32 -4.39
N PRO A 139 14.39 0.91 -4.36
CA PRO A 139 14.56 2.34 -4.61
C PRO A 139 14.09 2.80 -5.99
N TYR A 140 14.12 1.89 -6.97
CA TYR A 140 13.69 2.16 -8.35
C TYR A 140 12.17 1.97 -8.54
N ILE A 141 11.51 1.21 -7.64
CA ILE A 141 10.07 0.92 -7.69
C ILE A 141 9.30 1.88 -6.79
N ARG A 142 9.78 2.05 -5.54
CA ARG A 142 9.10 2.83 -4.48
C ARG A 142 9.70 4.22 -4.28
N GLY A 143 10.82 4.51 -4.94
CA GLY A 143 11.53 5.77 -4.81
C GLY A 143 12.31 5.92 -3.52
N ARG A 144 12.69 7.18 -3.23
CA ARG A 144 13.40 7.57 -2.01
C ARG A 144 12.53 7.35 -0.78
N TYR A 145 13.18 7.08 0.35
CA TYR A 145 12.53 6.91 1.64
C TYR A 145 11.72 8.15 2.03
N ARG A 146 10.50 7.92 2.50
CA ARG A 146 9.61 8.94 3.04
C ARG A 146 8.83 8.38 4.23
N SER A 147 8.94 9.02 5.38
CA SER A 147 8.10 8.75 6.55
C SER A 147 6.69 9.30 6.36
N ARG A 148 5.69 8.58 6.85
CA ARG A 148 4.36 9.15 7.03
C ARG A 148 4.31 9.92 8.34
N GLU A 149 3.57 11.01 8.36
CA GLU A 149 3.33 11.79 9.58
C GLU A 149 2.62 10.96 10.65
N ALA A 150 3.05 11.13 11.90
CA ALA A 150 2.48 10.42 13.04
C ALA A 150 0.96 10.64 13.17
N SER A 151 0.48 11.87 12.95
CA SER A 151 -0.94 12.23 12.98
C SER A 151 -1.78 11.36 12.04
N SER A 152 -1.29 11.14 10.82
CA SER A 152 -1.94 10.31 9.80
C SER A 152 -1.93 8.81 10.20
N ILE A 153 -0.81 8.33 10.77
CA ILE A 153 -0.66 6.96 11.25
C ILE A 153 -1.62 6.69 12.42
N LEU A 154 -1.67 7.58 13.40
CA LEU A 154 -2.52 7.46 14.59
C LEU A 154 -4.01 7.50 14.23
N ALA A 155 -4.40 8.36 13.29
CA ALA A 155 -5.78 8.42 12.82
C ALA A 155 -6.21 7.12 12.12
N GLU A 156 -5.35 6.54 11.27
CA GLU A 156 -5.63 5.25 10.62
C GLU A 156 -5.63 4.10 11.64
N ALA A 157 -4.70 4.11 12.61
CA ALA A 157 -4.67 3.13 13.69
C ALA A 157 -5.98 3.12 14.49
N ALA A 158 -6.48 4.28 14.90
CA ALA A 158 -7.74 4.41 15.63
C ALA A 158 -8.93 3.86 14.81
N GLU A 159 -9.04 4.23 13.53
CA GLU A 159 -10.10 3.72 12.64
C GLU A 159 -10.08 2.18 12.51
N LEU A 160 -8.89 1.59 12.39
CA LEU A 160 -8.72 0.14 12.30
C LEU A 160 -9.15 -0.57 13.59
N LEU A 161 -8.74 -0.03 14.74
CA LEU A 161 -9.07 -0.58 16.07
C LEU A 161 -10.57 -0.48 16.37
N GLU A 162 -11.21 0.66 16.05
CA GLU A 162 -12.66 0.84 16.12
C GLU A 162 -13.39 -0.14 15.18
N GLY A 163 -12.78 -0.48 14.04
CA GLY A 163 -13.27 -1.47 13.09
C GLY A 163 -13.12 -2.92 13.54
N GLY A 164 -12.54 -3.18 14.74
CA GLY A 164 -12.42 -4.54 15.30
C GLY A 164 -11.03 -5.17 15.18
N VAL A 165 -10.04 -4.45 14.60
CA VAL A 165 -8.64 -4.92 14.56
C VAL A 165 -8.10 -5.05 16.00
N ARG A 166 -7.28 -6.06 16.22
CA ARG A 166 -6.63 -6.36 17.51
C ARG A 166 -5.13 -6.52 17.41
N GLU A 167 -4.57 -6.49 16.20
CA GLU A 167 -3.13 -6.41 15.97
C GLU A 167 -2.84 -5.43 14.83
N LEU A 168 -2.07 -4.39 15.13
CA LEU A 168 -1.55 -3.44 14.17
C LEU A 168 -0.11 -3.84 13.80
N VAL A 169 0.13 -4.17 12.54
CA VAL A 169 1.46 -4.53 12.03
C VAL A 169 2.03 -3.34 11.28
N LEU A 170 2.98 -2.62 11.89
CA LEU A 170 3.66 -1.48 11.29
C LEU A 170 4.65 -1.97 10.23
N ILE A 171 4.49 -1.46 9.01
CA ILE A 171 5.28 -1.89 7.85
C ILE A 171 5.87 -0.71 7.07
N GLY A 172 6.96 -0.98 6.38
CA GLY A 172 7.67 -0.11 5.44
C GLY A 172 8.72 -0.92 4.71
N GLN A 173 9.62 -0.31 3.96
CA GLN A 173 10.77 -0.99 3.36
C GLN A 173 12.01 -0.92 4.28
N ASP A 174 12.05 0.03 5.19
CA ASP A 174 13.06 0.20 6.25
C ASP A 174 12.42 0.96 7.40
N THR A 175 11.76 0.26 8.31
CA THR A 175 10.98 0.90 9.38
C THR A 175 11.86 1.52 10.47
N GLY A 176 13.08 1.01 10.66
CA GLY A 176 14.00 1.45 11.73
C GLY A 176 14.45 2.91 11.62
N ILE A 177 14.36 3.49 10.43
CA ILE A 177 14.76 4.89 10.19
C ILE A 177 13.57 5.85 10.13
N TRP A 178 12.38 5.42 10.56
CA TRP A 178 11.19 6.29 10.56
C TRP A 178 11.45 7.57 11.36
N GLY A 179 11.12 8.70 10.74
CA GLY A 179 11.30 10.03 11.30
C GLY A 179 12.62 10.71 10.94
N ASN A 180 13.62 9.98 10.40
CA ASN A 180 14.93 10.55 10.09
C ASN A 180 14.90 11.59 8.95
N ASP A 181 13.85 11.60 8.15
CA ASP A 181 13.62 12.54 7.04
C ASP A 181 12.72 13.72 7.45
N PHE A 182 12.27 13.81 8.70
CA PHE A 182 11.50 14.94 9.19
C PHE A 182 12.39 16.17 9.41
N ASP A 183 11.86 17.32 9.05
CA ASP A 183 12.47 18.60 9.37
C ASP A 183 12.26 19.00 10.85
N ALA A 184 12.92 20.06 11.31
CA ALA A 184 12.84 20.50 12.69
C ALA A 184 11.44 20.93 13.14
N GLU A 185 10.57 21.28 12.20
CA GLU A 185 9.22 21.81 12.43
C GLU A 185 8.16 20.71 12.43
N THR A 186 8.48 19.49 11.98
CA THR A 186 7.53 18.37 11.97
C THR A 186 7.07 18.05 13.40
N PRO A 187 5.77 18.10 13.69
CA PRO A 187 5.27 17.90 15.04
C PRO A 187 5.19 16.43 15.42
N GLY A 188 5.33 16.14 16.72
CA GLY A 188 5.13 14.82 17.31
C GLY A 188 6.38 13.93 17.34
N PRO A 189 6.21 12.60 17.35
CA PRO A 189 7.30 11.62 17.42
C PRO A 189 8.32 11.78 16.28
N ARG A 190 9.59 11.58 16.61
CA ARG A 190 10.74 11.75 15.70
C ARG A 190 11.49 10.47 15.44
N THR A 191 11.25 9.44 16.24
CA THR A 191 11.89 8.13 16.14
C THR A 191 10.83 7.02 16.08
N LEU A 192 11.23 5.86 15.55
CA LEU A 192 10.36 4.70 15.58
C LEU A 192 9.98 4.30 17.02
N ALA A 193 10.89 4.44 17.98
CA ALA A 193 10.64 4.15 19.39
C ALA A 193 9.52 5.05 19.95
N GLU A 194 9.57 6.34 19.66
CA GLU A 194 8.52 7.29 20.06
C GLU A 194 7.21 7.00 19.35
N LEU A 195 7.23 6.67 18.05
CA LEU A 195 6.04 6.29 17.29
C LEU A 195 5.37 5.05 17.90
N LEU A 196 6.15 4.01 18.23
CA LEU A 196 5.61 2.79 18.83
C LEU A 196 4.92 3.06 20.16
N ARG A 197 5.46 3.95 21.01
CA ARG A 197 4.84 4.34 22.28
C ARG A 197 3.47 4.99 22.07
N VAL A 198 3.38 5.97 21.17
CA VAL A 198 2.09 6.65 20.94
C VAL A 198 1.07 5.76 20.23
N VAL A 199 1.51 4.86 19.33
CA VAL A 199 0.60 3.85 18.74
C VAL A 199 0.13 2.85 19.78
N ALA A 200 1.00 2.44 20.71
CA ALA A 200 0.63 1.56 21.83
C ALA A 200 -0.40 2.22 22.76
N GLU A 201 -0.29 3.52 23.04
CA GLU A 201 -1.31 4.27 23.79
C GLU A 201 -2.68 4.23 23.12
N VAL A 202 -2.73 4.35 21.78
CA VAL A 202 -3.97 4.24 21.00
C VAL A 202 -4.50 2.81 21.00
N ALA A 203 -3.63 1.80 21.00
CA ALA A 203 -4.00 0.38 20.97
C ALA A 203 -4.50 -0.15 22.35
N ARG A 204 -3.98 0.41 23.44
CA ARG A 204 -4.25 -0.04 24.82
C ARG A 204 -5.73 -0.15 25.19
N PRO A 205 -6.62 0.85 24.91
CA PRO A 205 -8.03 0.76 25.25
C PRO A 205 -8.77 -0.39 24.56
N PHE A 206 -8.23 -0.88 23.45
CA PHE A 206 -8.80 -1.97 22.66
C PHE A 206 -8.22 -3.35 23.01
N GLY A 207 -7.24 -3.40 23.94
CA GLY A 207 -6.49 -4.62 24.23
C GLY A 207 -5.75 -5.16 23.02
N ALA A 208 -5.33 -4.28 22.12
CA ALA A 208 -4.71 -4.62 20.86
C ALA A 208 -3.18 -4.58 20.93
N TRP A 209 -2.54 -5.37 20.07
CA TRP A 209 -1.09 -5.46 19.97
C TRP A 209 -0.54 -4.61 18.82
N VAL A 210 0.70 -4.20 18.99
CA VAL A 210 1.49 -3.46 17.98
C VAL A 210 2.72 -4.28 17.65
N ARG A 211 2.85 -4.64 16.37
CA ARG A 211 4.02 -5.32 15.82
C ARG A 211 4.73 -4.41 14.84
N VAL A 212 6.04 -4.44 14.81
CA VAL A 212 6.83 -3.79 13.75
C VAL A 212 7.56 -4.85 12.93
N LEU A 213 7.64 -4.66 11.61
CA LEU A 213 8.40 -5.51 10.71
C LEU A 213 9.41 -4.68 9.91
N TYR A 214 10.34 -5.37 9.22
CA TYR A 214 11.33 -4.77 8.30
C TYR A 214 12.33 -3.81 8.99
N LEU A 215 12.76 -4.19 10.20
CA LEU A 215 13.87 -3.54 10.89
C LEU A 215 15.22 -4.00 10.30
N GLN A 216 16.06 -3.04 9.99
CA GLN A 216 17.46 -3.33 9.66
C GLN A 216 18.32 -3.21 10.92
N PRO A 217 19.42 -3.98 11.02
CA PRO A 217 20.26 -3.96 12.23
C PRO A 217 20.71 -2.56 12.65
N GLU A 218 21.00 -1.68 11.70
CA GLU A 218 21.45 -0.30 11.96
C GLU A 218 20.34 0.59 12.53
N GLY A 219 19.07 0.20 12.37
CA GLY A 219 17.91 0.89 12.95
C GLY A 219 17.60 0.46 14.39
N MET A 220 18.31 -0.56 14.93
CA MET A 220 18.11 -1.08 16.29
C MET A 220 18.88 -0.21 17.30
N THR A 221 18.26 0.88 17.75
CA THR A 221 18.81 1.74 18.80
C THR A 221 18.49 1.19 20.19
N ASP A 222 19.30 1.59 21.21
CA ASP A 222 19.03 1.21 22.61
C ASP A 222 17.63 1.67 23.07
N GLU A 223 17.17 2.82 22.59
CA GLU A 223 15.82 3.32 22.86
C GLU A 223 14.74 2.42 22.25
N LEU A 224 14.93 1.96 21.00
CA LEU A 224 14.00 1.06 20.36
C LEU A 224 13.96 -0.31 21.06
N ILE A 225 15.13 -0.84 21.44
CA ILE A 225 15.25 -2.09 22.22
C ILE A 225 14.50 -1.97 23.55
N ALA A 226 14.70 -0.86 24.27
CA ALA A 226 13.98 -0.60 25.52
C ALA A 226 12.46 -0.51 25.29
N THR A 227 12.02 0.13 24.20
CA THR A 227 10.60 0.23 23.86
C THR A 227 9.97 -1.15 23.54
N LEU A 228 10.67 -1.97 22.76
CA LEU A 228 10.22 -3.35 22.44
C LEU A 228 10.15 -4.24 23.69
N ARG A 229 11.00 -3.99 24.69
CA ARG A 229 11.01 -4.75 25.96
C ARG A 229 9.96 -4.27 26.95
N ASP A 230 9.81 -2.94 27.09
CA ASP A 230 9.15 -2.33 28.26
C ASP A 230 7.70 -1.88 27.97
N VAL A 231 7.28 -1.76 26.71
CA VAL A 231 5.90 -1.38 26.34
C VAL A 231 5.06 -2.64 26.11
N PRO A 232 4.08 -2.95 26.99
CA PRO A 232 3.37 -4.24 26.97
C PRO A 232 2.58 -4.52 25.70
N GLU A 233 2.08 -3.48 25.03
CA GLU A 233 1.32 -3.60 23.79
C GLU A 233 2.21 -3.87 22.58
N VAL A 234 3.53 -3.56 22.66
CA VAL A 234 4.47 -3.76 21.58
C VAL A 234 5.07 -5.17 21.66
N LEU A 235 4.86 -5.93 20.61
CA LEU A 235 5.34 -7.30 20.55
C LEU A 235 6.86 -7.34 20.31
N PRO A 236 7.58 -8.31 20.89
CA PRO A 236 8.99 -8.54 20.58
C PRO A 236 9.22 -8.74 19.08
N TYR A 237 10.40 -8.29 18.64
CA TYR A 237 10.82 -8.46 17.24
C TYR A 237 11.48 -9.81 17.01
#